data_84049dcc12fb7ccf17a32000e3b8add9
#
_entry.id   84049dcc12fb7ccf17a32000e3b8add9
#
_cell.length_a   1.000
_cell.length_b   1.000
_cell.length_c   1.000
_cell.angle_alpha   90.00
_cell.angle_beta   90.00
_cell.angle_gamma   90.00
#
_symmetry.space_group_name_H-M   'P 1'
#
loop_
_entity.id
_entity.type
_entity.pdbx_description
1 polymer ?
#
loop_
_entity_poly.entity_id
_entity_poly.type
_entity_poly.pdbx_seq_one_letter_code
_entity_poly.pdbx_strand_id
1 'polypeptide(L)'
;VGCNPYDPIVTIDGATWATNLIVADVRNLLERFNAGEIGIDNEETRQLAELIKIIKEYVLSPWSEVSRYKAGSAQMQSEKVVPYSYLHKRATKLSTFRKDRIGETGALKRAIKTLTERGDIQQLSPKLAHDNFKTSAQCFMISNANAFGL
;
A
#
# COMPACT_ATOMS: atom_id res chain seq x y z
N VAL A 1 -42.62 30.30 -3.28
CA VAL A 1 -43.09 29.55 -2.11
C VAL A 1 -42.08 29.80 -1.00
N GLY A 2 -42.46 30.67 -0.04
CA GLY A 2 -41.56 31.04 1.05
C GLY A 2 -41.34 29.87 1.98
N CYS A 3 -40.10 29.42 2.14
CA CYS A 3 -39.71 28.52 3.22
C CYS A 3 -39.98 29.22 4.55
N ASN A 4 -40.82 28.65 5.38
CA ASN A 4 -40.97 29.09 6.76
C ASN A 4 -39.69 28.68 7.52
N PRO A 5 -38.89 29.63 8.03
CA PRO A 5 -37.62 29.28 8.70
C PRO A 5 -37.84 28.49 10.00
N TYR A 6 -39.08 28.42 10.50
CA TYR A 6 -39.45 27.71 11.72
C TYR A 6 -40.00 26.29 11.47
N ASP A 7 -40.23 25.92 10.21
CA ASP A 7 -40.74 24.59 9.83
C ASP A 7 -40.12 24.19 8.48
N PRO A 8 -38.84 23.78 8.47
CA PRO A 8 -38.12 23.42 7.25
C PRO A 8 -38.67 22.11 6.69
N ILE A 9 -39.28 22.18 5.50
CA ILE A 9 -39.74 21.02 4.77
C ILE A 9 -38.57 20.49 3.92
N VAL A 10 -38.08 19.30 4.23
CA VAL A 10 -37.11 18.60 3.40
C VAL A 10 -37.88 17.85 2.31
N THR A 11 -37.70 18.25 1.07
CA THR A 11 -38.27 17.54 -0.08
C THR A 11 -37.37 16.34 -0.45
N ILE A 12 -37.95 15.30 -1.09
CA ILE A 12 -37.20 14.14 -1.59
C ILE A 12 -36.12 14.60 -2.55
N ASP A 13 -36.38 15.56 -3.41
CA ASP A 13 -35.40 16.09 -4.37
C ASP A 13 -34.22 16.79 -3.65
N GLY A 14 -34.53 17.56 -2.60
CA GLY A 14 -33.52 18.21 -1.76
C GLY A 14 -32.64 17.19 -1.01
N ALA A 15 -33.25 16.14 -0.46
CA ALA A 15 -32.51 15.05 0.19
C ALA A 15 -31.66 14.28 -0.80
N THR A 16 -32.18 13.96 -1.99
CA THR A 16 -31.45 13.28 -3.05
C THR A 16 -30.28 14.13 -3.54
N TRP A 17 -30.47 15.41 -3.76
CA TRP A 17 -29.43 16.34 -4.15
C TRP A 17 -28.29 16.39 -3.10
N ALA A 18 -28.66 16.56 -1.83
CA ALA A 18 -27.70 16.61 -0.73
C ALA A 18 -26.91 15.29 -0.60
N THR A 19 -27.57 14.14 -0.74
CA THR A 19 -26.93 12.84 -0.72
C THR A 19 -25.95 12.68 -1.87
N ASN A 20 -26.35 13.04 -3.09
CA ASN A 20 -25.47 12.96 -4.26
C ASN A 20 -24.25 13.88 -4.12
N LEU A 21 -24.43 15.08 -3.56
CA LEU A 21 -23.31 15.98 -3.30
C LEU A 21 -22.32 15.39 -2.31
N ILE A 22 -22.79 14.84 -1.19
CA ILE A 22 -21.94 14.21 -0.18
C ILE A 22 -21.21 12.98 -0.77
N VAL A 23 -21.88 12.14 -1.53
CA VAL A 23 -21.29 10.97 -2.17
C VAL A 23 -20.22 11.39 -3.18
N ALA A 24 -20.44 12.45 -3.96
CA ALA A 24 -19.45 12.98 -4.88
C ALA A 24 -18.22 13.52 -4.15
N ASP A 25 -18.41 14.27 -3.07
CA ASP A 25 -17.31 14.82 -2.26
C ASP A 25 -16.49 13.71 -1.59
N VAL A 26 -17.17 12.72 -1.00
CA VAL A 26 -16.48 11.56 -0.40
C VAL A 26 -15.68 10.78 -1.44
N ARG A 27 -16.23 10.58 -2.64
CA ARG A 27 -15.53 9.90 -3.73
C ARG A 27 -14.30 10.69 -4.16
N ASN A 28 -14.42 12.00 -4.40
CA ASN A 28 -13.30 12.87 -4.72
C ASN A 28 -12.23 12.87 -3.63
N LEU A 29 -12.64 12.88 -2.37
CA LEU A 29 -11.71 12.81 -1.23
C LEU A 29 -10.95 11.49 -1.19
N LEU A 30 -11.63 10.37 -1.44
CA LEU A 30 -11.02 9.05 -1.53
C LEU A 30 -10.06 8.94 -2.70
N GLU A 31 -10.43 9.47 -3.87
CA GLU A 31 -9.55 9.50 -5.05
C GLU A 31 -8.27 10.29 -4.77
N ARG A 32 -8.38 11.48 -4.17
CA ARG A 32 -7.24 12.31 -3.79
C ARG A 32 -6.41 11.69 -2.67
N PHE A 33 -7.04 10.99 -1.72
CA PHE A 33 -6.33 10.23 -0.69
C PHE A 33 -5.57 9.05 -1.30
N ASN A 34 -6.18 8.30 -2.22
CA ASN A 34 -5.56 7.19 -2.93
C ASN A 34 -4.46 7.66 -3.90
N ALA A 35 -4.61 8.83 -4.50
CA ALA A 35 -3.59 9.48 -5.31
C ALA A 35 -2.43 10.05 -4.46
N GLY A 36 -2.59 10.06 -3.14
CA GLY A 36 -1.59 10.59 -2.23
C GLY A 36 -1.53 12.11 -2.15
N GLU A 37 -2.58 12.81 -2.56
CA GLU A 37 -2.65 14.27 -2.54
C GLU A 37 -3.10 14.85 -1.19
N ILE A 38 -3.80 14.05 -0.39
CA ILE A 38 -4.35 14.47 0.91
C ILE A 38 -3.87 13.52 2.02
N GLY A 39 -3.49 14.07 3.15
CA GLY A 39 -3.14 13.30 4.35
C GLY A 39 -1.67 12.89 4.45
N ILE A 40 -0.81 13.39 3.53
CA ILE A 40 0.59 12.95 3.43
C ILE A 40 1.56 14.01 3.97
N ASP A 41 1.26 14.67 5.04
CA ASP A 41 2.28 15.47 5.75
C ASP A 41 3.18 14.61 6.64
N ASN A 42 2.85 13.33 6.81
CA ASN A 42 3.67 12.39 7.55
C ASN A 42 4.57 11.58 6.59
N GLU A 43 5.87 11.68 6.77
CA GLU A 43 6.90 10.95 6.02
C GLU A 43 6.66 9.42 6.04
N GLU A 44 6.16 8.90 7.16
CA GLU A 44 5.81 7.49 7.32
C GLU A 44 4.69 7.04 6.39
N THR A 45 3.68 7.87 6.20
CA THR A 45 2.57 7.57 5.26
C THR A 45 3.06 7.55 3.81
N ARG A 46 3.97 8.45 3.44
CA ARG A 46 4.61 8.43 2.11
C ARG A 46 5.43 7.18 1.90
N GLN A 47 6.22 6.78 2.90
CA GLN A 47 7.03 5.56 2.87
C GLN A 47 6.15 4.33 2.72
N LEU A 48 5.02 4.29 3.44
CA LEU A 48 4.07 3.18 3.35
C LEU A 48 3.43 3.09 1.96
N ALA A 49 3.01 4.21 1.38
CA ALA A 49 2.45 4.27 0.03
C ALA A 49 3.47 3.81 -1.03
N GLU A 50 4.72 4.25 -0.93
CA GLU A 50 5.79 3.82 -1.82
C GLU A 50 6.10 2.32 -1.66
N LEU A 51 6.08 1.79 -0.43
CA LEU A 51 6.28 0.36 -0.19
C LEU A 51 5.16 -0.48 -0.81
N ILE A 52 3.90 -0.06 -0.66
CA ILE A 52 2.73 -0.69 -1.31
C ILE A 52 2.92 -0.73 -2.83
N LYS A 53 3.36 0.38 -3.43
CA LYS A 53 3.64 0.47 -4.86
C LYS A 53 4.75 -0.48 -5.30
N ILE A 54 5.85 -0.56 -4.54
CA ILE A 54 6.95 -1.50 -4.80
C ILE A 54 6.47 -2.95 -4.77
N ILE A 55 5.64 -3.33 -3.79
CA ILE A 55 5.08 -4.67 -3.67
C ILE A 55 4.15 -4.98 -4.84
N LYS A 56 3.28 -4.04 -5.21
CA LYS A 56 2.41 -4.15 -6.37
C LYS A 56 3.20 -4.35 -7.67
N GLU A 57 4.21 -3.53 -7.90
CA GLU A 57 5.10 -3.65 -9.06
C GLU A 57 5.81 -5.00 -9.09
N TYR A 58 6.27 -5.52 -7.95
CA TYR A 58 6.88 -6.86 -7.87
C TYR A 58 5.94 -7.94 -8.40
N VAL A 59 4.67 -7.90 -8.05
CA VAL A 59 3.69 -8.93 -8.45
C VAL A 59 3.24 -8.79 -9.89
N LEU A 60 3.04 -7.55 -10.37
CA LEU A 60 2.46 -7.28 -11.68
C LEU A 60 3.49 -7.21 -12.83
N SER A 61 4.75 -6.90 -12.53
CA SER A 61 5.79 -6.79 -13.56
C SER A 61 6.19 -8.16 -14.11
N PRO A 62 6.60 -8.24 -15.37
CA PRO A 62 7.18 -9.47 -15.93
C PRO A 62 8.42 -9.91 -15.13
N TRP A 63 8.61 -11.23 -14.96
CA TRP A 63 9.78 -11.76 -14.26
C TRP A 63 11.12 -11.27 -14.84
N SER A 64 11.20 -11.06 -16.14
CA SER A 64 12.38 -10.51 -16.81
C SER A 64 12.84 -9.15 -16.26
N GLU A 65 11.91 -8.33 -15.76
CA GLU A 65 12.23 -7.06 -15.12
C GLU A 65 12.60 -7.22 -13.65
N VAL A 66 11.84 -8.04 -12.91
CA VAL A 66 12.07 -8.31 -11.49
C VAL A 66 13.42 -9.02 -11.28
N SER A 67 13.79 -9.96 -12.16
CA SER A 67 15.03 -10.73 -12.09
C SER A 67 16.30 -9.86 -12.15
N ARG A 68 16.22 -8.66 -12.74
CA ARG A 68 17.34 -7.69 -12.78
C ARG A 68 17.82 -7.26 -11.39
N TYR A 69 16.94 -7.35 -10.40
CA TYR A 69 17.29 -7.05 -9.01
C TYR A 69 18.03 -8.19 -8.31
N LYS A 70 18.18 -9.37 -8.96
CA LYS A 70 18.81 -10.55 -8.40
C LYS A 70 18.29 -10.85 -6.98
N ALA A 71 16.98 -10.89 -6.82
CA ALA A 71 16.29 -11.10 -5.56
C ALA A 71 15.02 -11.92 -5.79
N GLY A 72 14.93 -13.07 -5.12
CA GLY A 72 13.79 -13.98 -5.26
C GLY A 72 13.89 -14.91 -6.47
N SER A 73 12.75 -15.54 -6.79
CA SER A 73 12.57 -16.44 -7.92
C SER A 73 11.21 -16.22 -8.59
N ALA A 74 11.05 -16.71 -9.82
CA ALA A 74 9.77 -16.65 -10.53
C ALA A 74 8.65 -17.36 -9.75
N GLN A 75 8.98 -18.45 -9.05
CA GLN A 75 8.05 -19.16 -8.18
C GLN A 75 7.59 -18.26 -7.03
N MET A 76 8.51 -17.57 -6.34
CA MET A 76 8.14 -16.63 -5.26
C MET A 76 7.20 -15.54 -5.76
N GLN A 77 7.45 -15.00 -6.95
CA GLN A 77 6.59 -13.98 -7.55
C GLN A 77 5.17 -14.54 -7.85
N SER A 78 5.08 -15.72 -8.44
CA SER A 78 3.79 -16.36 -8.76
C SER A 78 2.97 -16.70 -7.52
N GLU A 79 3.64 -17.04 -6.41
CA GLU A 79 3.03 -17.30 -5.11
C GLU A 79 2.85 -16.02 -4.26
N LYS A 80 3.09 -14.85 -4.84
CA LYS A 80 2.97 -13.53 -4.17
C LYS A 80 3.83 -13.43 -2.90
N VAL A 81 5.02 -14.02 -2.95
CA VAL A 81 6.02 -13.97 -1.89
C VAL A 81 7.13 -13.01 -2.27
N VAL A 82 7.29 -11.95 -1.50
CA VAL A 82 8.24 -10.87 -1.77
C VAL A 82 9.46 -11.00 -0.86
N PRO A 83 10.70 -11.14 -1.40
CA PRO A 83 11.90 -11.19 -0.57
C PRO A 83 12.29 -9.80 -0.07
N TYR A 84 12.75 -9.73 1.19
CA TYR A 84 13.23 -8.47 1.79
C TYR A 84 14.32 -7.80 0.94
N SER A 85 15.20 -8.59 0.34
CA SER A 85 16.28 -8.08 -0.50
C SER A 85 15.79 -7.28 -1.72
N TYR A 86 14.63 -7.66 -2.29
CA TYR A 86 14.00 -6.89 -3.36
C TYR A 86 13.46 -5.55 -2.82
N LEU A 87 12.70 -5.60 -1.72
CA LEU A 87 12.15 -4.41 -1.09
C LEU A 87 13.26 -3.42 -0.73
N HIS A 88 14.34 -3.90 -0.13
CA HIS A 88 15.49 -3.08 0.23
C HIS A 88 16.14 -2.42 -0.98
N LYS A 89 16.44 -3.18 -2.05
CA LYS A 89 17.06 -2.65 -3.27
C LYS A 89 16.20 -1.62 -3.99
N ARG A 90 14.88 -1.69 -3.84
CA ARG A 90 13.95 -0.73 -4.42
C ARG A 90 13.79 0.51 -3.52
N ALA A 91 13.55 0.30 -2.23
CA ALA A 91 13.30 1.37 -1.27
C ALA A 91 14.50 2.31 -1.09
N THR A 92 15.72 1.76 -1.03
CA THR A 92 16.95 2.56 -0.86
C THR A 92 17.25 3.51 -2.03
N LYS A 93 16.61 3.31 -3.19
CA LYS A 93 16.70 4.24 -4.33
C LYS A 93 15.77 5.43 -4.20
N LEU A 94 14.76 5.36 -3.34
CA LEU A 94 13.75 6.39 -3.19
C LEU A 94 14.17 7.42 -2.14
N SER A 95 14.01 8.70 -2.48
CA SER A 95 14.36 9.81 -1.59
C SER A 95 13.55 9.81 -0.29
N THR A 96 12.32 9.29 -0.33
CA THR A 96 11.42 9.15 0.83
C THR A 96 11.98 8.25 1.93
N PHE A 97 12.76 7.23 1.58
CA PHE A 97 13.44 6.37 2.56
C PHE A 97 14.82 6.91 2.93
N ARG A 98 15.56 7.46 1.95
CA ARG A 98 16.94 7.92 2.16
C ARG A 98 17.05 9.12 3.08
N LYS A 99 16.03 9.99 3.11
CA LYS A 99 16.01 11.21 3.93
C LYS A 99 15.51 11.00 5.35
N ASP A 100 15.06 9.77 5.69
CA ASP A 100 14.53 9.48 7.01
C ASP A 100 15.63 9.58 8.09
N ARG A 101 15.27 10.12 9.26
CA ARG A 101 16.18 10.30 10.41
C ARG A 101 16.79 8.99 10.92
N ILE A 102 16.05 7.88 10.80
CA ILE A 102 16.52 6.54 11.23
C ILE A 102 17.23 5.79 10.10
N GLY A 103 17.46 6.46 8.97
CA GLY A 103 18.07 5.89 7.79
C GLY A 103 17.12 5.00 6.98
N GLU A 104 17.51 4.75 5.74
CA GLU A 104 16.69 4.02 4.75
C GLU A 104 16.26 2.63 5.20
N THR A 105 17.17 1.90 5.84
CA THR A 105 16.89 0.54 6.35
C THR A 105 15.92 0.56 7.54
N GLY A 106 16.06 1.54 8.43
CA GLY A 106 15.16 1.73 9.56
C GLY A 106 13.76 2.10 9.11
N ALA A 107 13.65 3.05 8.20
CA ALA A 107 12.40 3.48 7.60
C ALA A 107 11.67 2.32 6.88
N LEU A 108 12.41 1.52 6.10
CA LEU A 108 11.85 0.35 5.43
C LEU A 108 11.33 -0.69 6.44
N LYS A 109 12.10 -1.00 7.49
CA LYS A 109 11.68 -1.94 8.54
C LYS A 109 10.42 -1.46 9.25
N ARG A 110 10.31 -0.16 9.54
CA ARG A 110 9.12 0.46 10.14
C ARG A 110 7.90 0.30 9.22
N ALA A 111 8.03 0.62 7.93
CA ALA A 111 6.94 0.47 6.96
C ALA A 111 6.50 -0.99 6.80
N ILE A 112 7.44 -1.95 6.74
CA ILE A 112 7.15 -3.39 6.71
C ILE A 112 6.40 -3.81 7.98
N LYS A 113 6.85 -3.35 9.16
CA LYS A 113 6.18 -3.64 10.43
C LYS A 113 4.74 -3.16 10.42
N THR A 114 4.48 -1.96 9.94
CA THR A 114 3.12 -1.40 9.80
C THR A 114 2.23 -2.28 8.91
N LEU A 115 2.72 -2.72 7.74
CA LEU A 115 1.96 -3.63 6.86
C LEU A 115 1.70 -4.99 7.51
N THR A 116 2.65 -5.49 8.30
CA THR A 116 2.50 -6.76 9.02
C THR A 116 1.47 -6.64 10.15
N GLU A 117 1.51 -5.55 10.93
CA GLU A 117 0.55 -5.27 12.00
C GLU A 117 -0.87 -5.06 11.47
N ARG A 118 -1.01 -4.51 10.27
CA ARG A 118 -2.30 -4.38 9.57
C ARG A 118 -2.80 -5.71 8.99
N GLY A 119 -1.95 -6.75 8.93
CA GLY A 119 -2.28 -8.04 8.33
C GLY A 119 -2.24 -8.03 6.79
N ASP A 120 -1.68 -6.99 6.16
CA ASP A 120 -1.59 -6.90 4.70
C ASP A 120 -0.52 -7.86 4.15
N ILE A 121 0.56 -8.04 4.90
CA ILE A 121 1.62 -9.02 4.62
C ILE A 121 1.94 -9.84 5.87
N GLN A 122 2.44 -11.05 5.66
CA GLN A 122 2.89 -11.95 6.73
C GLN A 122 4.33 -12.40 6.47
N GLN A 123 5.17 -12.30 7.48
CA GLN A 123 6.53 -12.84 7.38
C GLN A 123 6.50 -14.36 7.38
N LEU A 124 7.15 -14.97 6.40
CA LEU A 124 7.35 -16.42 6.36
C LEU A 124 8.39 -16.85 7.39
N SER A 125 8.13 -18.00 8.04
CA SER A 125 9.15 -18.60 8.89
C SER A 125 10.37 -19.03 8.05
N PRO A 126 11.60 -18.97 8.60
CA PRO A 126 12.79 -19.39 7.87
C PRO A 126 12.70 -20.81 7.33
N LYS A 127 12.04 -21.71 8.07
CA LYS A 127 11.82 -23.10 7.66
C LYS A 127 10.95 -23.18 6.41
N LEU A 128 9.80 -22.50 6.39
CA LEU A 128 8.91 -22.46 5.22
C LEU A 128 9.57 -21.81 4.01
N ALA A 129 10.33 -20.74 4.20
CA ALA A 129 11.07 -20.09 3.12
C ALA A 129 12.13 -21.02 2.52
N HIS A 130 12.83 -21.80 3.36
CA HIS A 130 13.80 -22.77 2.90
C HIS A 130 13.16 -23.97 2.20
N ASP A 131 12.10 -24.56 2.79
CA ASP A 131 11.45 -25.75 2.27
C ASP A 131 10.81 -25.49 0.90
N ASN A 132 10.08 -24.36 0.76
CA ASN A 132 9.32 -24.04 -0.45
C ASN A 132 10.18 -23.35 -1.53
N PHE A 133 11.07 -22.45 -1.15
CA PHE A 133 11.78 -21.57 -2.10
C PHE A 133 13.29 -21.75 -2.11
N LYS A 134 13.83 -22.66 -1.29
CA LYS A 134 15.29 -22.91 -1.16
C LYS A 134 16.08 -21.63 -0.84
N THR A 135 15.47 -20.74 -0.06
CA THR A 135 16.09 -19.47 0.35
C THR A 135 16.18 -19.35 1.86
N SER A 136 17.27 -18.76 2.33
CA SER A 136 17.44 -18.32 3.73
C SER A 136 17.09 -16.85 3.94
N ALA A 137 16.71 -16.15 2.86
CA ALA A 137 16.34 -14.75 2.93
C ALA A 137 15.01 -14.55 3.66
N GLN A 138 14.88 -13.42 4.36
CA GLN A 138 13.60 -13.00 4.92
C GLN A 138 12.60 -12.73 3.80
N CYS A 139 11.41 -13.32 3.88
CA CYS A 139 10.36 -13.23 2.87
C CYS A 139 9.02 -12.89 3.50
N PHE A 140 8.18 -12.21 2.73
CA PHE A 140 6.85 -11.79 3.13
C PHE A 140 5.83 -12.28 2.12
N MET A 141 4.81 -12.97 2.59
CA MET A 141 3.65 -13.38 1.79
C MET A 141 2.58 -12.29 1.85
N ILE A 142 1.96 -11.98 0.73
CA ILE A 142 0.82 -11.06 0.67
C ILE A 142 -0.42 -11.80 1.19
N SER A 143 -0.98 -11.31 2.30
CA SER A 143 -2.18 -11.88 2.95
C SER A 143 -3.46 -11.17 2.50
N ASN A 144 -3.39 -9.87 2.20
CA ASN A 144 -4.53 -9.07 1.77
C ASN A 144 -4.22 -8.44 0.40
N ALA A 145 -4.62 -9.13 -0.67
CA ALA A 145 -4.40 -8.66 -2.05
C ALA A 145 -5.07 -7.31 -2.34
N ASN A 146 -6.24 -7.04 -1.74
CA ASN A 146 -6.97 -5.79 -1.93
C ASN A 146 -6.19 -4.57 -1.45
N ALA A 147 -5.37 -4.70 -0.41
CA ALA A 147 -4.53 -3.61 0.10
C ALA A 147 -3.50 -3.12 -0.94
N PHE A 148 -3.18 -3.96 -1.92
CA PHE A 148 -2.23 -3.66 -2.99
C PHE A 148 -2.93 -3.43 -4.34
N GLY A 149 -4.26 -3.54 -4.40
CA GLY A 149 -5.02 -3.47 -5.64
C GLY A 149 -4.65 -4.60 -6.63
N LEU A 150 -4.51 -5.84 -6.11
CA LEU A 150 -4.14 -7.05 -6.82
C LEU A 150 -5.34 -7.98 -6.98
#